data_e0d0a27ad9d60e37d7ec98427974820b
#
_entry.id   e0d0a27ad9d60e37d7ec98427974820b
#
_cell.length_a   1.000
_cell.length_b   1.000
_cell.length_c   1.000
_cell.angle_alpha   90.00
_cell.angle_beta   90.00
_cell.angle_gamma   90.00
#
_symmetry.space_group_name_H-M   'P 1'
#
loop_
_entity.id
_entity.type
_entity.pdbx_description
1 polymer ?
#
loop_
_entity_poly.entity_id
_entity_poly.type
_entity_poly.pdbx_seq_one_letter_code
_entity_poly.pdbx_strand_id
1 'polypeptide(L)'
;MATTSVEELLTLPLLKKDNVKDSLHAYQISKRGNSLRVRAEAVRWGKRGARINAISPGIIITPLAKDELEGPRGDVYRKMINSSAAGRPGTPDEVGTMAALLMSEDGAFITGSDFLMDGGVTANYFYGE
;
A
#
# COMPACT_ATOMS: atom_id res chain seq x y z
N MET A 1 -6.03 4.29 14.89
CA MET A 1 -5.19 3.25 14.23
C MET A 1 -3.70 3.59 14.28
N ALA A 2 -3.28 4.81 13.91
CA ALA A 2 -1.84 5.16 13.85
C ALA A 2 -1.10 4.98 15.17
N THR A 3 -1.68 5.42 16.27
CA THR A 3 -1.07 5.48 17.62
C THR A 3 -1.73 4.58 18.65
N THR A 4 -2.79 3.87 18.27
CA THR A 4 -3.52 2.95 19.16
C THR A 4 -2.67 1.71 19.44
N SER A 5 -2.59 1.24 20.68
CA SER A 5 -1.88 0.01 21.02
C SER A 5 -2.45 -1.21 20.29
N VAL A 6 -1.67 -2.27 20.17
CA VAL A 6 -2.13 -3.50 19.50
C VAL A 6 -3.32 -4.11 20.23
N GLU A 7 -3.27 -4.08 21.59
CA GLU A 7 -4.28 -4.64 22.48
C GLU A 7 -5.63 -3.90 22.34
N GLU A 8 -5.57 -2.58 22.09
CA GLU A 8 -6.75 -1.73 21.97
C GLU A 8 -7.26 -1.59 20.52
N LEU A 9 -6.49 -2.08 19.55
CA LEU A 9 -6.77 -1.81 18.14
C LEU A 9 -8.18 -2.26 17.72
N LEU A 10 -8.60 -3.44 18.16
CA LEU A 10 -9.92 -4.00 17.83
C LEU A 10 -11.09 -3.33 18.59
N THR A 11 -10.79 -2.47 19.58
CA THR A 11 -11.83 -1.70 20.27
C THR A 11 -12.29 -0.47 19.49
N LEU A 12 -11.52 -0.08 18.48
CA LEU A 12 -11.83 1.09 17.64
C LEU A 12 -13.19 0.89 16.93
N PRO A 13 -14.08 1.89 16.94
CA PRO A 13 -15.37 1.80 16.25
C PRO A 13 -15.26 1.34 14.80
N LEU A 14 -14.25 1.85 14.06
CA LEU A 14 -13.97 1.49 12.66
C LEU A 14 -13.74 -0.01 12.45
N LEU A 15 -13.20 -0.71 13.46
CA LEU A 15 -12.83 -2.12 13.36
C LEU A 15 -13.87 -3.08 13.99
N LYS A 16 -14.98 -2.54 14.50
CA LYS A 16 -16.07 -3.37 14.98
C LYS A 16 -16.70 -4.14 13.80
N LYS A 17 -17.13 -5.37 14.08
CA LYS A 17 -17.71 -6.28 13.08
C LYS A 17 -18.78 -5.62 12.22
N ASP A 18 -19.66 -4.83 12.82
CA ASP A 18 -20.78 -4.18 12.14
C ASP A 18 -20.34 -3.05 11.18
N ASN A 19 -19.11 -2.56 11.33
CA ASN A 19 -18.54 -1.49 10.51
C ASN A 19 -17.60 -2.03 9.41
N VAL A 20 -17.28 -3.32 9.43
CA VAL A 20 -16.46 -3.98 8.39
C VAL A 20 -17.38 -4.74 7.44
N LYS A 21 -17.54 -4.23 6.22
CA LYS A 21 -18.53 -4.70 5.25
C LYS A 21 -18.26 -6.12 4.74
N ASP A 22 -16.99 -6.39 4.40
CA ASP A 22 -16.55 -7.65 3.81
C ASP A 22 -15.02 -7.82 3.96
N SER A 23 -14.48 -8.89 3.43
CA SER A 23 -13.04 -9.19 3.47
C SER A 23 -12.19 -8.16 2.72
N LEU A 24 -12.69 -7.61 1.62
CA LEU A 24 -11.97 -6.57 0.88
C LEU A 24 -11.88 -5.27 1.69
N HIS A 25 -12.98 -4.87 2.33
CA HIS A 25 -12.99 -3.70 3.21
C HIS A 25 -12.05 -3.90 4.41
N ALA A 26 -12.05 -5.10 5.03
CA ALA A 26 -11.10 -5.44 6.09
C ALA A 26 -9.65 -5.32 5.62
N TYR A 27 -9.33 -5.84 4.43
CA TYR A 27 -8.01 -5.72 3.81
C TYR A 27 -7.61 -4.25 3.60
N GLN A 28 -8.49 -3.44 3.01
CA GLN A 28 -8.23 -2.01 2.76
C GLN A 28 -7.97 -1.24 4.05
N ILE A 29 -8.76 -1.48 5.10
CA ILE A 29 -8.56 -0.87 6.42
C ILE A 29 -7.20 -1.29 6.99
N SER A 30 -6.83 -2.57 6.92
CA SER A 30 -5.57 -3.08 7.45
C SER A 30 -4.37 -2.44 6.75
N LYS A 31 -4.39 -2.34 5.42
CA LYS A 31 -3.33 -1.70 4.63
C LYS A 31 -3.23 -0.20 4.91
N ARG A 32 -4.36 0.48 5.01
CA ARG A 32 -4.36 1.90 5.43
C ARG A 32 -3.80 2.07 6.83
N GLY A 33 -4.12 1.15 7.74
CA GLY A 33 -3.56 1.11 9.09
C GLY A 33 -2.05 0.99 9.11
N ASN A 34 -1.47 0.15 8.26
CA ASN A 34 -0.01 -0.01 8.13
C ASN A 34 0.65 1.29 7.69
N SER A 35 0.14 1.95 6.64
CA SER A 35 0.66 3.25 6.16
C SER A 35 0.62 4.32 7.26
N LEU A 36 -0.48 4.41 8.01
CA LEU A 36 -0.61 5.36 9.12
C LEU A 36 0.38 5.03 10.26
N ARG A 37 0.59 3.74 10.58
CA ARG A 37 1.57 3.33 11.60
C ARG A 37 2.99 3.66 11.22
N VAL A 38 3.39 3.46 9.97
CA VAL A 38 4.73 3.83 9.49
C VAL A 38 5.01 5.30 9.77
N ARG A 39 4.06 6.19 9.50
CA ARG A 39 4.19 7.62 9.79
C ARG A 39 4.32 7.91 11.28
N ALA A 40 3.48 7.30 12.11
CA ALA A 40 3.50 7.50 13.55
C ALA A 40 4.79 6.95 14.19
N GLU A 41 5.26 5.80 13.73
CA GLU A 41 6.45 5.12 14.25
C GLU A 41 7.76 5.80 13.83
N ALA A 42 7.77 6.57 12.75
CA ALA A 42 9.00 7.20 12.23
C ALA A 42 9.74 8.02 13.29
N VAL A 43 9.00 8.74 14.14
CA VAL A 43 9.59 9.52 15.24
C VAL A 43 10.28 8.62 16.27
N ARG A 44 9.65 7.51 16.64
CA ARG A 44 10.18 6.54 17.60
C ARG A 44 11.42 5.82 17.04
N TRP A 45 11.36 5.42 15.77
CA TRP A 45 12.46 4.77 15.08
C TRP A 45 13.63 5.74 14.90
N GLY A 46 13.39 7.00 14.55
CA GLY A 46 14.41 8.04 14.41
C GLY A 46 15.21 8.28 15.70
N LYS A 47 14.56 8.22 16.88
CA LYS A 47 15.26 8.29 18.18
C LYS A 47 16.25 7.14 18.40
N ARG A 48 16.13 6.05 17.66
CA ARG A 48 17.00 4.87 17.70
C ARG A 48 17.99 4.84 16.51
N GLY A 49 18.06 5.91 15.73
CA GLY A 49 18.92 5.99 14.54
C GLY A 49 18.42 5.14 13.35
N ALA A 50 17.16 4.75 13.35
CA ALA A 50 16.59 3.92 12.30
C ALA A 50 15.50 4.65 11.50
N ARG A 51 15.31 4.23 10.26
CA ARG A 51 14.27 4.74 9.36
C ARG A 51 13.19 3.70 9.14
N ILE A 52 11.97 4.13 8.86
CA ILE A 52 10.83 3.28 8.52
C ILE A 52 10.03 3.94 7.41
N ASN A 53 9.80 3.22 6.33
CA ASN A 53 9.00 3.66 5.20
C ASN A 53 8.07 2.53 4.75
N ALA A 54 7.10 2.85 3.93
CA ALA A 54 6.23 1.90 3.26
C ALA A 54 6.31 2.10 1.74
N ILE A 55 6.11 1.03 0.99
CA ILE A 55 5.81 1.04 -0.43
C ILE A 55 4.38 0.51 -0.57
N SER A 56 3.56 1.24 -1.31
CA SER A 56 2.19 0.86 -1.66
C SER A 56 2.15 0.53 -3.16
N PRO A 57 2.45 -0.73 -3.54
CA PRO A 57 2.44 -1.13 -4.93
C PRO A 57 1.00 -1.32 -5.42
N GLY A 58 0.75 -0.97 -6.67
CA GLY A 58 -0.47 -1.32 -7.38
C GLY A 58 -0.46 -2.76 -7.88
N ILE A 59 -0.90 -2.97 -9.12
CA ILE A 59 -0.94 -4.30 -9.73
C ILE A 59 0.48 -4.64 -10.21
N ILE A 60 1.14 -5.59 -9.53
CA ILE A 60 2.48 -6.06 -9.83
C ILE A 60 2.41 -7.48 -10.40
N ILE A 61 3.15 -7.77 -11.48
CA ILE A 61 3.20 -9.10 -12.09
C ILE A 61 3.84 -10.09 -11.11
N THR A 62 3.00 -10.92 -10.50
CA THR A 62 3.37 -11.98 -9.57
C THR A 62 2.48 -13.19 -9.85
N PRO A 63 2.82 -14.40 -9.34
CA PRO A 63 1.91 -15.54 -9.42
C PRO A 63 0.50 -15.21 -8.91
N LEU A 64 0.39 -14.50 -7.78
CA LEU A 64 -0.89 -14.06 -7.23
C LEU A 64 -1.66 -13.14 -8.20
N ALA A 65 -0.97 -12.18 -8.83
CA ALA A 65 -1.62 -11.29 -9.79
C ALA A 65 -2.13 -12.04 -11.02
N LYS A 66 -1.44 -13.10 -11.45
CA LYS A 66 -1.93 -13.98 -12.53
C LYS A 66 -3.25 -14.63 -12.13
N ASP A 67 -3.31 -15.21 -10.94
CA ASP A 67 -4.54 -15.85 -10.42
C ASP A 67 -5.69 -14.84 -10.31
N GLU A 68 -5.40 -13.59 -9.88
CA GLU A 68 -6.39 -12.51 -9.80
C GLU A 68 -6.89 -12.06 -11.18
N LEU A 69 -5.99 -11.98 -12.18
CA LEU A 69 -6.33 -11.62 -13.56
C LEU A 69 -7.14 -12.70 -14.28
N GLU A 70 -6.92 -13.97 -13.94
CA GLU A 70 -7.66 -15.13 -14.46
C GLU A 70 -8.94 -15.41 -13.63
N GLY A 71 -9.06 -14.83 -12.45
CA GLY A 71 -10.16 -15.02 -11.51
C GLY A 71 -11.41 -14.17 -11.82
N PRO A 72 -12.44 -14.27 -10.98
CA PRO A 72 -13.73 -13.59 -11.16
C PRO A 72 -13.66 -12.07 -11.26
N ARG A 73 -12.56 -11.45 -10.78
CA ARG A 73 -12.31 -10.00 -10.84
C ARG A 73 -11.35 -9.61 -11.96
N GLY A 74 -10.95 -10.53 -12.83
CA GLY A 74 -9.93 -10.29 -13.84
C GLY A 74 -10.26 -9.13 -14.79
N ASP A 75 -11.52 -8.97 -15.18
CA ASP A 75 -11.96 -7.85 -16.03
C ASP A 75 -11.79 -6.49 -15.33
N VAL A 76 -12.05 -6.42 -14.03
CA VAL A 76 -11.85 -5.20 -13.23
C VAL A 76 -10.37 -4.82 -13.19
N TYR A 77 -9.49 -5.79 -12.94
CA TYR A 77 -8.04 -5.54 -12.93
C TYR A 77 -7.52 -5.13 -14.31
N ARG A 78 -7.96 -5.81 -15.37
CA ARG A 78 -7.61 -5.43 -16.76
C ARG A 78 -8.06 -4.00 -17.09
N LYS A 79 -9.27 -3.63 -16.69
CA LYS A 79 -9.77 -2.26 -16.87
C LYS A 79 -8.90 -1.26 -16.12
N MET A 80 -8.56 -1.53 -14.86
CA MET A 80 -7.68 -0.66 -14.05
C MET A 80 -6.32 -0.48 -14.70
N ILE A 81 -5.70 -1.56 -15.21
CA ILE A 81 -4.43 -1.50 -15.93
C ILE A 81 -4.55 -0.63 -17.18
N ASN A 82 -5.53 -0.91 -18.04
CA ASN A 82 -5.69 -0.24 -19.33
C ASN A 82 -6.01 1.24 -19.20
N SER A 83 -6.70 1.64 -18.12
CA SER A 83 -7.04 3.04 -17.84
C SER A 83 -5.97 3.78 -17.01
N SER A 84 -4.97 3.07 -16.51
CA SER A 84 -3.88 3.71 -15.77
C SER A 84 -2.93 4.49 -16.69
N ALA A 85 -2.26 5.50 -16.15
CA ALA A 85 -1.32 6.31 -16.92
C ALA A 85 -0.16 5.48 -17.52
N ALA A 86 0.29 4.43 -16.81
CA ALA A 86 1.33 3.53 -17.29
C ALA A 86 0.85 2.55 -18.37
N GLY A 87 -0.46 2.24 -18.44
CA GLY A 87 -1.07 1.29 -19.37
C GLY A 87 -0.59 -0.16 -19.23
N ARG A 88 0.09 -0.48 -18.13
CA ARG A 88 0.65 -1.80 -17.83
C ARG A 88 0.73 -2.06 -16.33
N PRO A 89 0.81 -3.32 -15.90
CA PRO A 89 1.18 -3.63 -14.53
C PRO A 89 2.66 -3.32 -14.26
N GLY A 90 3.02 -3.15 -13.00
CA GLY A 90 4.42 -3.04 -12.56
C GLY A 90 5.10 -4.39 -12.46
N THR A 91 6.42 -4.38 -12.24
CA THR A 91 7.23 -5.58 -12.03
C THR A 91 7.79 -5.63 -10.61
N PRO A 92 8.15 -6.82 -10.10
CA PRO A 92 8.85 -6.95 -8.82
C PRO A 92 10.16 -6.17 -8.77
N ASP A 93 10.90 -6.10 -9.91
CA ASP A 93 12.16 -5.37 -9.99
C ASP A 93 11.97 -3.85 -9.83
N GLU A 94 10.88 -3.29 -10.35
CA GLU A 94 10.56 -1.87 -10.14
C GLU A 94 10.30 -1.56 -8.66
N VAL A 95 9.62 -2.47 -7.95
CA VAL A 95 9.42 -2.36 -6.50
C VAL A 95 10.74 -2.55 -5.76
N GLY A 96 11.56 -3.51 -6.19
CA GLY A 96 12.90 -3.77 -5.65
C GLY A 96 13.84 -2.58 -5.77
N THR A 97 13.80 -1.87 -6.90
CA THR A 97 14.60 -0.65 -7.13
C THR A 97 14.23 0.45 -6.12
N MET A 98 12.94 0.69 -5.89
CA MET A 98 12.51 1.65 -4.88
C MET A 98 12.93 1.20 -3.46
N ALA A 99 12.78 -0.09 -3.15
CA ALA A 99 13.22 -0.63 -1.86
C ALA A 99 14.72 -0.44 -1.64
N ALA A 100 15.54 -0.69 -2.67
CA ALA A 100 16.98 -0.48 -2.63
C ALA A 100 17.34 0.99 -2.35
N LEU A 101 16.69 1.94 -3.02
CA LEU A 101 16.84 3.37 -2.76
C LEU A 101 16.50 3.71 -1.30
N LEU A 102 15.37 3.24 -0.81
CA LEU A 102 14.92 3.52 0.56
C LEU A 102 15.87 2.95 1.63
N MET A 103 16.57 1.87 1.33
CA MET A 103 17.53 1.22 2.24
C MET A 103 18.96 1.77 2.11
N SER A 104 19.29 2.46 1.02
CA SER A 104 20.62 2.99 0.76
C SER A 104 20.89 4.31 1.50
N GLU A 105 22.12 4.81 1.37
CA GLU A 105 22.52 6.14 1.84
C GLU A 105 21.81 7.27 1.08
N ASP A 106 21.48 7.06 -0.20
CA ASP A 106 20.73 8.02 -1.01
C ASP A 106 19.33 8.27 -0.44
N GLY A 107 18.75 7.26 0.23
CA GLY A 107 17.50 7.38 0.95
C GLY A 107 17.62 7.90 2.41
N ALA A 108 18.79 8.37 2.84
CA ALA A 108 19.05 8.72 4.25
C ALA A 108 18.08 9.76 4.83
N PHE A 109 17.59 10.68 4.03
CA PHE A 109 16.64 11.72 4.47
C PHE A 109 15.17 11.31 4.33
N ILE A 110 14.89 10.05 3.96
CA ILE A 110 13.53 9.54 3.72
C ILE A 110 13.10 8.65 4.90
N THR A 111 12.13 9.09 5.68
CA THR A 111 11.51 8.31 6.77
C THR A 111 10.06 8.72 6.99
N GLY A 112 9.22 7.80 7.41
CA GLY A 112 7.79 8.02 7.65
C GLY A 112 6.96 8.20 6.40
N SER A 113 7.50 7.87 5.23
CA SER A 113 6.85 8.05 3.94
C SER A 113 6.17 6.77 3.46
N ASP A 114 5.13 6.94 2.63
CA ASP A 114 4.45 5.88 1.91
C ASP A 114 4.54 6.19 0.42
N PHE A 115 5.23 5.34 -0.33
CA PHE A 115 5.49 5.53 -1.75
C PHE A 115 4.49 4.76 -2.58
N LEU A 116 3.56 5.47 -3.19
CA LEU A 116 2.59 4.91 -4.12
C LEU A 116 3.28 4.59 -5.46
N MET A 117 3.29 3.31 -5.83
CA MET A 117 3.88 2.79 -7.07
C MET A 117 2.83 1.97 -7.84
N ASP A 118 1.83 2.63 -8.40
CA ASP A 118 0.65 1.99 -8.98
C ASP A 118 0.43 2.28 -10.47
N GLY A 119 1.40 2.89 -11.12
CA GLY A 119 1.29 3.24 -12.55
C GLY A 119 0.20 4.27 -12.85
N GLY A 120 -0.31 4.96 -11.84
CA GLY A 120 -1.37 5.97 -11.97
C GLY A 120 -2.79 5.42 -11.85
N VAL A 121 -2.97 4.18 -11.38
CA VAL A 121 -4.32 3.60 -11.13
C VAL A 121 -5.11 4.48 -10.16
N THR A 122 -4.52 4.87 -9.04
CA THR A 122 -5.17 5.74 -8.06
C THR A 122 -5.47 7.13 -8.63
N ALA A 123 -4.56 7.70 -9.40
CA ALA A 123 -4.78 8.98 -10.07
C ALA A 123 -5.95 8.89 -11.04
N ASN A 124 -6.02 7.83 -11.85
CA ASN A 124 -7.14 7.61 -12.76
C ASN A 124 -8.46 7.40 -12.02
N TYR A 125 -8.45 6.71 -10.89
CA TYR A 125 -9.66 6.50 -10.08
C TYR A 125 -10.28 7.82 -9.59
N PHE A 126 -9.47 8.81 -9.22
CA PHE A 126 -9.94 10.08 -8.69
C PHE A 126 -10.16 11.16 -9.75
N TYR A 127 -9.43 11.12 -10.87
CA TYR A 127 -9.32 12.22 -11.83
C TYR A 127 -9.44 11.75 -13.29
N GLY A 128 -9.60 10.46 -13.54
CA GLY A 128 -9.84 9.94 -14.89
C GLY A 128 -11.24 10.29 -15.38
N GLU A 129 -11.39 10.45 -16.70
CA GLU A 129 -12.67 10.67 -17.41
C GLU A 129 -13.49 9.37 -17.58
#